data_b20221e4cd00d09d1c40c1b010540031
#
_entry.id   b20221e4cd00d09d1c40c1b010540031
#
_cell.length_a   1.000
_cell.length_b   1.000
_cell.length_c   1.000
_cell.angle_alpha   90.00
_cell.angle_beta   90.00
_cell.angle_gamma   90.00
#
_symmetry.space_group_name_H-M   'P 1'
#
loop_
_entity.id
_entity.type
_entity.pdbx_description
1 polymer ?
#
loop_
_entity_poly.entity_id
_entity_poly.type
_entity_poly.pdbx_seq_one_letter_code
_entity_poly.pdbx_strand_id
1 'polypeptide(L)'
;LAAGFKMMIEDRGSLGPVVLQKAADDLVESSGKKPHMIVMPTVFRSNSPQLFMEIDRTKAKSLGVAIDDLNRTLQIFLGSYYVNNFNEFGRSWQVNIQADGSFRNRVEDLNQLFVRNLMGEMVPLGSLIRMKDVGGPVMITRYNLYSSAPIMGGAMPPVSSGQAIQLMEHEASSTLPSSMSFEWTELTYMQIKAGSTAMFVFGAAVVFVFLVLAAQYESWTLPLAVILVVPMCLLSALFGVFLRRLPIDIFVQIGFVVLVGLACKNAILIIEFAKQRHESGEDIFSATTEACRLRLRPILMTSFAFILGVLPMVTATGAGAEMRWSLGTAVFSGMIGVTIFGVFLTPVFFYVIERFGEASKRQSRGIQRFGSAVMGGSAG
;
A
#
# COMPACT_ATOMS: atom_id res chain seq x y z
N LEU A 1 -3.69 -9.00 0.29
CA LEU A 1 -4.76 -8.52 1.18
C LEU A 1 -4.50 -7.05 1.48
N ALA A 2 -5.26 -6.12 0.91
CA ALA A 2 -5.09 -4.68 1.19
C ALA A 2 -5.56 -4.31 2.62
N ALA A 3 -6.46 -5.10 3.17
CA ALA A 3 -6.89 -5.02 4.57
C ALA A 3 -6.18 -6.05 5.46
N GLY A 4 -5.17 -6.73 4.93
CA GLY A 4 -4.41 -7.74 5.62
C GLY A 4 -3.18 -7.18 6.33
N PHE A 5 -2.62 -7.98 7.21
CA PHE A 5 -1.36 -7.70 7.89
C PHE A 5 -0.31 -8.76 7.54
N LYS A 6 0.96 -8.37 7.65
CA LYS A 6 2.09 -9.29 7.59
C LYS A 6 3.06 -8.99 8.73
N MET A 7 3.28 -10.00 9.53
CA MET A 7 4.18 -10.00 10.69
C MET A 7 5.32 -10.98 10.43
N MET A 8 6.53 -10.61 10.81
CA MET A 8 7.70 -11.49 10.80
C MET A 8 8.02 -11.86 12.25
N ILE A 9 7.99 -13.15 12.57
CA ILE A 9 8.52 -13.63 13.86
C ILE A 9 9.99 -13.84 13.69
N GLU A 10 10.80 -13.26 14.55
CA GLU A 10 12.26 -13.32 14.55
C GLU A 10 12.79 -14.20 15.67
N ASP A 11 13.62 -15.16 15.35
CA ASP A 11 14.38 -15.95 16.31
C ASP A 11 15.67 -15.21 16.70
N ARG A 12 15.57 -14.32 17.69
CA ARG A 12 16.71 -13.55 18.20
C ARG A 12 17.59 -14.35 19.14
N GLY A 13 17.07 -15.47 19.68
CA GLY A 13 17.78 -16.36 20.57
C GLY A 13 18.51 -17.52 19.90
N SER A 14 18.44 -17.63 18.55
CA SER A 14 19.02 -18.74 17.79
C SER A 14 18.54 -20.13 18.27
N LEU A 15 17.25 -20.24 18.62
CA LEU A 15 16.62 -21.47 19.08
C LEU A 15 16.47 -22.53 17.99
N GLY A 16 16.59 -22.12 16.75
CA GLY A 16 16.57 -22.97 15.58
C GLY A 16 15.21 -23.11 14.88
N PRO A 17 15.20 -23.69 13.66
CA PRO A 17 14.04 -23.67 12.77
C PRO A 17 12.83 -24.43 13.31
N VAL A 18 13.02 -25.50 14.09
CA VAL A 18 11.90 -26.28 14.62
C VAL A 18 11.14 -25.49 15.68
N VAL A 19 11.86 -24.80 16.58
CA VAL A 19 11.23 -23.99 17.62
C VAL A 19 10.57 -22.77 17.02
N LEU A 20 11.18 -22.14 15.99
CA LEU A 20 10.61 -21.02 15.26
C LEU A 20 9.28 -21.42 14.56
N GLN A 21 9.26 -22.57 13.90
CA GLN A 21 8.02 -23.07 13.29
C GLN A 21 6.94 -23.28 14.34
N LYS A 22 7.26 -23.97 15.43
CA LYS A 22 6.30 -24.23 16.50
C LYS A 22 5.72 -22.94 17.07
N ALA A 23 6.55 -21.95 17.37
CA ALA A 23 6.09 -20.66 17.87
C ALA A 23 5.18 -19.94 16.86
N ALA A 24 5.49 -20.04 15.56
CA ALA A 24 4.65 -19.48 14.52
C ALA A 24 3.29 -20.21 14.41
N ASP A 25 3.29 -21.53 14.46
CA ASP A 25 2.07 -22.34 14.40
C ASP A 25 1.18 -22.11 15.65
N ASP A 26 1.78 -22.04 16.85
CA ASP A 26 1.09 -21.74 18.12
C ASP A 26 0.42 -20.34 18.06
N LEU A 27 1.12 -19.33 17.51
CA LEU A 27 0.57 -18.00 17.35
C LEU A 27 -0.56 -17.96 16.30
N VAL A 28 -0.43 -18.69 15.19
CA VAL A 28 -1.49 -18.83 14.18
C VAL A 28 -2.72 -19.46 14.79
N GLU A 29 -2.55 -20.54 15.59
CA GLU A 29 -3.66 -21.23 16.23
C GLU A 29 -4.38 -20.37 17.27
N SER A 30 -3.63 -19.68 18.15
CA SER A 30 -4.20 -18.80 19.18
C SER A 30 -4.95 -17.62 18.56
N SER A 31 -4.35 -16.98 17.57
CA SER A 31 -4.94 -15.82 16.87
C SER A 31 -6.13 -16.22 16.00
N GLY A 32 -6.10 -17.40 15.37
CA GLY A 32 -7.19 -17.90 14.54
C GLY A 32 -8.46 -18.24 15.33
N LYS A 33 -8.37 -18.44 16.66
CA LYS A 33 -9.51 -18.64 17.55
C LYS A 33 -10.26 -17.34 17.89
N LYS A 34 -9.67 -16.18 17.58
CA LYS A 34 -10.32 -14.89 17.85
C LYS A 34 -11.42 -14.60 16.83
N PRO A 35 -12.57 -14.06 17.27
CA PRO A 35 -13.68 -13.77 16.37
C PRO A 35 -13.27 -12.73 15.30
N HIS A 36 -13.71 -12.98 14.08
CA HIS A 36 -13.46 -12.11 12.92
C HIS A 36 -11.99 -11.96 12.49
N MET A 37 -11.08 -12.79 13.02
CA MET A 37 -9.69 -12.86 12.55
C MET A 37 -9.52 -13.99 11.54
N ILE A 38 -8.81 -13.73 10.46
CA ILE A 38 -8.35 -14.72 9.49
C ILE A 38 -6.84 -14.71 9.51
N VAL A 39 -6.25 -15.75 10.08
CA VAL A 39 -4.79 -15.89 10.12
C VAL A 39 -4.41 -17.10 9.29
N MET A 40 -3.51 -16.89 8.32
CA MET A 40 -3.05 -17.96 7.44
C MET A 40 -1.91 -18.73 8.09
N PRO A 41 -1.86 -20.05 7.89
CA PRO A 41 -0.69 -20.84 8.30
C PRO A 41 0.60 -20.24 7.74
N THR A 42 1.68 -20.31 8.52
CA THR A 42 2.99 -19.86 8.03
C THR A 42 3.45 -20.74 6.86
N VAL A 43 4.10 -20.12 5.88
CA VAL A 43 4.75 -20.84 4.77
C VAL A 43 6.12 -21.41 5.17
N PHE A 44 6.63 -21.03 6.34
CA PHE A 44 7.88 -21.55 6.87
C PHE A 44 7.71 -23.02 7.30
N ARG A 45 8.55 -23.92 6.80
CA ARG A 45 8.59 -25.34 7.13
C ARG A 45 10.00 -25.73 7.55
N SER A 46 10.15 -26.17 8.80
CA SER A 46 11.43 -26.56 9.37
C SER A 46 11.86 -27.98 9.04
N ASN A 47 10.89 -28.83 8.69
CA ASN A 47 11.13 -30.27 8.53
C ASN A 47 10.51 -30.79 7.23
N SER A 48 10.99 -30.26 6.09
CA SER A 48 10.65 -30.82 4.79
C SER A 48 11.58 -32.01 4.47
N PRO A 49 11.07 -33.11 3.90
CA PRO A 49 11.91 -34.24 3.50
C PRO A 49 12.99 -33.80 2.49
N GLN A 50 14.23 -34.15 2.78
CA GLN A 50 15.38 -33.84 1.94
C GLN A 50 16.30 -35.05 1.86
N LEU A 51 16.99 -35.21 0.75
CA LEU A 51 18.03 -36.20 0.57
C LEU A 51 19.39 -35.56 0.81
N PHE A 52 20.08 -36.01 1.82
CA PHE A 52 21.45 -35.58 2.11
C PHE A 52 22.44 -36.54 1.46
N MET A 53 23.30 -36.00 0.60
CA MET A 53 24.31 -36.75 -0.11
C MET A 53 25.66 -36.64 0.62
N GLU A 54 26.10 -37.70 1.25
CA GLU A 54 27.38 -37.79 1.91
C GLU A 54 28.44 -38.39 0.98
N ILE A 55 29.46 -37.61 0.63
CA ILE A 55 30.56 -38.03 -0.24
C ILE A 55 31.69 -38.59 0.61
N ASP A 56 32.11 -39.85 0.36
CA ASP A 56 33.30 -40.45 0.98
C ASP A 56 34.56 -39.94 0.26
N ARG A 57 35.07 -38.82 0.75
CA ARG A 57 36.22 -38.13 0.18
C ARG A 57 37.50 -38.97 0.30
N THR A 58 37.63 -39.79 1.33
CA THR A 58 38.80 -40.68 1.51
C THR A 58 38.81 -41.76 0.46
N LYS A 59 37.66 -42.40 0.25
CA LYS A 59 37.51 -43.44 -0.77
C LYS A 59 37.69 -42.87 -2.18
N ALA A 60 37.12 -41.69 -2.49
CA ALA A 60 37.29 -41.02 -3.77
C ALA A 60 38.77 -40.78 -4.07
N LYS A 61 39.54 -40.27 -3.12
CA LYS A 61 40.99 -40.09 -3.28
C LYS A 61 41.77 -41.40 -3.45
N SER A 62 41.41 -42.44 -2.68
CA SER A 62 42.09 -43.78 -2.82
C SER A 62 41.84 -44.44 -4.17
N LEU A 63 40.69 -44.14 -4.80
CA LEU A 63 40.36 -44.61 -6.17
C LEU A 63 40.86 -43.66 -7.27
N GLY A 64 41.63 -42.63 -6.90
CA GLY A 64 42.18 -41.66 -7.85
C GLY A 64 41.12 -40.73 -8.48
N VAL A 65 39.95 -40.54 -7.84
CA VAL A 65 38.92 -39.63 -8.31
C VAL A 65 39.16 -38.24 -7.71
N ALA A 66 39.31 -37.25 -8.61
CA ALA A 66 39.35 -35.84 -8.19
C ALA A 66 38.00 -35.41 -7.67
N ILE A 67 37.98 -34.73 -6.50
CA ILE A 67 36.73 -34.26 -5.87
C ILE A 67 36.01 -33.23 -6.77
N ASP A 68 36.75 -32.42 -7.52
CA ASP A 68 36.19 -31.44 -8.45
C ASP A 68 35.47 -32.12 -9.64
N ASP A 69 36.02 -33.21 -10.17
CA ASP A 69 35.38 -33.98 -11.25
C ASP A 69 34.13 -34.69 -10.75
N LEU A 70 34.17 -35.21 -9.52
CA LEU A 70 33.00 -35.79 -8.87
C LEU A 70 31.90 -34.74 -8.68
N ASN A 71 32.22 -33.57 -8.13
CA ASN A 71 31.26 -32.49 -7.93
C ASN A 71 30.71 -31.99 -9.27
N ARG A 72 31.54 -31.83 -10.29
CA ARG A 72 31.13 -31.42 -11.63
C ARG A 72 30.19 -32.46 -12.26
N THR A 73 30.47 -33.73 -12.11
CA THR A 73 29.61 -34.80 -12.60
C THR A 73 28.24 -34.75 -11.94
N LEU A 74 28.20 -34.64 -10.61
CA LEU A 74 26.94 -34.48 -9.87
C LEU A 74 26.17 -33.24 -10.30
N GLN A 75 26.86 -32.11 -10.48
CA GLN A 75 26.25 -30.87 -10.95
C GLN A 75 25.63 -31.04 -12.34
N ILE A 76 26.35 -31.62 -13.29
CA ILE A 76 25.90 -31.84 -14.68
C ILE A 76 24.64 -32.73 -14.68
N PHE A 77 24.70 -33.87 -14.00
CA PHE A 77 23.63 -34.86 -14.08
C PHE A 77 22.40 -34.46 -13.21
N LEU A 78 22.60 -33.96 -12.01
CA LEU A 78 21.51 -33.73 -11.05
C LEU A 78 21.09 -32.26 -10.97
N GLY A 79 22.06 -31.32 -10.97
CA GLY A 79 21.83 -29.92 -10.66
C GLY A 79 21.63 -29.00 -11.85
N SER A 80 21.93 -29.42 -13.06
CA SER A 80 22.12 -28.66 -14.29
C SER A 80 23.45 -27.90 -14.37
N TYR A 81 24.00 -27.87 -15.59
CA TYR A 81 25.22 -27.16 -15.89
C TYR A 81 24.97 -26.12 -16.98
N TYR A 82 25.23 -24.87 -16.66
CA TYR A 82 25.19 -23.78 -17.62
C TYR A 82 26.39 -23.87 -18.57
N VAL A 83 26.12 -24.00 -19.88
CA VAL A 83 27.14 -24.12 -20.92
C VAL A 83 27.46 -22.78 -21.55
N ASN A 84 26.43 -22.06 -22.03
CA ASN A 84 26.59 -20.80 -22.74
C ASN A 84 25.21 -20.13 -22.96
N ASN A 85 25.23 -18.93 -23.53
CA ASN A 85 24.06 -18.24 -24.05
C ASN A 85 24.07 -18.25 -25.59
N PHE A 86 22.88 -18.19 -26.18
CA PHE A 86 22.69 -17.84 -27.58
C PHE A 86 21.62 -16.75 -27.72
N ASN A 87 21.75 -15.96 -28.79
CA ASN A 87 20.80 -14.85 -29.04
C ASN A 87 19.90 -15.26 -30.21
N GLU A 88 18.58 -15.28 -29.95
CA GLU A 88 17.56 -15.54 -30.95
C GLU A 88 16.29 -14.76 -30.62
N PHE A 89 15.56 -14.30 -31.64
CA PHE A 89 14.34 -13.48 -31.49
C PHE A 89 14.52 -12.21 -30.61
N GLY A 90 15.70 -11.60 -30.67
CA GLY A 90 15.99 -10.38 -29.85
C GLY A 90 16.15 -10.63 -28.38
N ARG A 91 16.30 -11.88 -27.93
CA ARG A 91 16.53 -12.28 -26.54
C ARG A 91 17.76 -13.16 -26.42
N SER A 92 18.39 -13.10 -25.24
CA SER A 92 19.47 -14.03 -24.87
C SER A 92 18.89 -15.24 -24.15
N TRP A 93 19.17 -16.42 -24.64
CA TRP A 93 18.71 -17.69 -24.11
C TRP A 93 19.87 -18.46 -23.50
N GLN A 94 19.65 -19.10 -22.35
CA GLN A 94 20.65 -19.94 -21.69
C GLN A 94 20.58 -21.39 -22.19
N VAL A 95 21.73 -21.96 -22.45
CA VAL A 95 21.89 -23.40 -22.72
C VAL A 95 22.31 -24.07 -21.41
N ASN A 96 21.42 -24.84 -20.82
CA ASN A 96 21.67 -25.65 -19.64
C ASN A 96 21.56 -27.13 -20.01
N ILE A 97 22.54 -27.96 -19.61
CA ILE A 97 22.51 -29.41 -19.77
C ILE A 97 22.25 -30.08 -18.42
N GLN A 98 21.48 -31.15 -18.46
CA GLN A 98 21.10 -31.94 -17.28
C GLN A 98 20.75 -33.36 -17.76
N ALA A 99 20.85 -34.36 -16.87
CA ALA A 99 20.31 -35.68 -17.20
C ALA A 99 18.79 -35.61 -17.39
N ASP A 100 18.27 -36.41 -18.31
CA ASP A 100 16.82 -36.56 -18.46
C ASP A 100 16.17 -37.10 -17.17
N GLY A 101 14.90 -36.73 -16.96
CA GLY A 101 14.16 -37.09 -15.73
C GLY A 101 14.15 -38.59 -15.44
N SER A 102 14.13 -39.41 -16.48
CA SER A 102 14.20 -40.88 -16.39
C SER A 102 15.47 -41.42 -15.73
N PHE A 103 16.56 -40.66 -15.74
CA PHE A 103 17.86 -41.05 -15.17
C PHE A 103 18.22 -40.37 -13.84
N ARG A 104 17.27 -39.67 -13.21
CA ARG A 104 17.50 -38.91 -11.94
C ARG A 104 16.30 -38.84 -11.02
N ASN A 105 15.27 -39.65 -11.24
CA ASN A 105 14.06 -39.59 -10.44
C ASN A 105 14.05 -40.57 -9.25
N ARG A 106 15.04 -41.46 -9.18
CA ARG A 106 15.22 -42.43 -8.09
C ARG A 106 16.64 -42.34 -7.51
N VAL A 107 16.78 -42.65 -6.21
CA VAL A 107 18.08 -42.66 -5.53
C VAL A 107 19.01 -43.70 -6.17
N GLU A 108 18.45 -44.85 -6.63
CA GLU A 108 19.17 -45.93 -7.29
C GLU A 108 19.80 -45.54 -8.61
N ASP A 109 19.26 -44.52 -9.30
CA ASP A 109 19.80 -44.04 -10.58
C ASP A 109 21.24 -43.52 -10.46
N LEU A 110 21.63 -43.05 -9.26
CA LEU A 110 23.01 -42.64 -8.96
C LEU A 110 24.03 -43.77 -9.17
N ASN A 111 23.63 -45.03 -9.00
CA ASN A 111 24.50 -46.19 -9.23
C ASN A 111 24.85 -46.38 -10.72
N GLN A 112 24.07 -45.78 -11.62
CA GLN A 112 24.28 -45.85 -13.07
C GLN A 112 25.17 -44.71 -13.59
N LEU A 113 25.50 -43.75 -12.73
CA LEU A 113 26.38 -42.62 -13.06
C LEU A 113 27.83 -42.98 -12.72
N PHE A 114 28.75 -42.54 -13.57
CA PHE A 114 30.17 -42.82 -13.44
C PHE A 114 30.97 -41.52 -13.48
N VAL A 115 32.09 -41.51 -12.76
CA VAL A 115 33.10 -40.45 -12.78
C VAL A 115 34.45 -41.07 -13.23
N ARG A 116 35.23 -40.35 -14.02
CA ARG A 116 36.53 -40.80 -14.46
C ARG A 116 37.60 -40.56 -13.41
N ASN A 117 38.44 -41.55 -13.14
CA ASN A 117 39.61 -41.38 -12.29
C ASN A 117 40.84 -40.88 -13.08
N LEU A 118 41.94 -40.59 -12.36
CA LEU A 118 43.19 -40.11 -12.98
C LEU A 118 43.83 -41.12 -13.96
N MET A 119 43.50 -42.41 -13.86
CA MET A 119 44.00 -43.47 -14.75
C MET A 119 43.10 -43.62 -15.98
N GLY A 120 42.00 -42.89 -16.07
CA GLY A 120 41.04 -42.96 -17.18
C GLY A 120 39.92 -43.99 -16.98
N GLU A 121 39.89 -44.70 -15.87
CA GLU A 121 38.86 -45.70 -15.54
C GLU A 121 37.59 -45.06 -15.02
N MET A 122 36.45 -45.71 -15.26
CA MET A 122 35.12 -45.25 -14.84
C MET A 122 34.74 -45.86 -13.50
N VAL A 123 34.60 -45.02 -12.48
CA VAL A 123 34.22 -45.37 -11.12
C VAL A 123 32.74 -45.05 -10.91
N PRO A 124 31.88 -46.01 -10.47
CA PRO A 124 30.48 -45.76 -10.25
C PRO A 124 30.27 -44.82 -9.03
N LEU A 125 29.43 -43.80 -9.21
CA LEU A 125 29.14 -42.79 -8.15
C LEU A 125 28.52 -43.42 -6.89
N GLY A 126 27.69 -44.45 -7.04
CA GLY A 126 27.09 -45.17 -5.93
C GLY A 126 28.12 -45.79 -4.98
N SER A 127 29.37 -46.04 -5.43
CA SER A 127 30.45 -46.52 -4.57
C SER A 127 31.07 -45.40 -3.70
N LEU A 128 30.93 -44.15 -4.10
CA LEU A 128 31.53 -42.96 -3.48
C LEU A 128 30.56 -42.13 -2.65
N ILE A 129 29.26 -42.38 -2.75
CA ILE A 129 28.20 -41.57 -2.19
C ILE A 129 27.28 -42.42 -1.35
N ARG A 130 26.82 -41.87 -0.21
CA ARG A 130 25.76 -42.42 0.62
C ARG A 130 24.63 -41.42 0.70
N MET A 131 23.42 -41.87 0.40
CA MET A 131 22.20 -41.07 0.56
C MET A 131 21.58 -41.29 1.91
N LYS A 132 21.14 -40.23 2.57
CA LYS A 132 20.44 -40.25 3.86
C LYS A 132 19.17 -39.40 3.73
N ASP A 133 18.07 -39.92 4.24
CA ASP A 133 16.87 -39.11 4.43
C ASP A 133 17.06 -38.19 5.64
N VAL A 134 16.91 -36.91 5.43
CA VAL A 134 17.00 -35.89 6.47
C VAL A 134 15.80 -34.99 6.40
N GLY A 135 15.45 -34.35 7.53
CA GLY A 135 14.47 -33.27 7.56
C GLY A 135 15.19 -31.94 7.67
N GLY A 136 14.75 -30.96 6.95
CA GLY A 136 15.32 -29.63 7.01
C GLY A 136 14.45 -28.55 6.37
N PRO A 137 14.71 -27.28 6.64
CA PRO A 137 13.97 -26.20 6.01
C PRO A 137 14.34 -26.10 4.52
N VAL A 138 13.33 -25.97 3.67
CA VAL A 138 13.55 -25.72 2.23
C VAL A 138 14.19 -24.36 2.01
N MET A 139 13.74 -23.37 2.80
CA MET A 139 14.22 -21.99 2.75
C MET A 139 14.23 -21.39 4.15
N ILE A 140 15.31 -20.74 4.50
CA ILE A 140 15.43 -19.95 5.72
C ILE A 140 15.33 -18.48 5.33
N THR A 141 14.19 -17.87 5.64
CA THR A 141 14.01 -16.44 5.49
C THR A 141 14.69 -15.72 6.64
N ARG A 142 15.41 -14.64 6.34
CA ARG A 142 15.98 -13.75 7.36
C ARG A 142 15.38 -12.37 7.24
N TYR A 143 14.99 -11.82 8.37
CA TYR A 143 14.53 -10.45 8.52
C TYR A 143 15.35 -9.78 9.61
N ASN A 144 15.87 -8.59 9.36
CA ASN A 144 16.84 -7.92 10.26
C ASN A 144 18.02 -8.83 10.69
N LEU A 145 18.48 -9.69 9.77
CA LEU A 145 19.52 -10.70 9.98
C LEU A 145 19.13 -11.90 10.87
N TYR A 146 17.97 -11.90 11.52
CA TYR A 146 17.46 -13.02 12.31
C TYR A 146 16.71 -14.01 11.43
N SER A 147 16.80 -15.30 11.75
CA SER A 147 15.92 -16.30 11.12
C SER A 147 14.48 -16.00 11.45
N SER A 148 13.61 -15.97 10.45
CA SER A 148 12.25 -15.47 10.63
C SER A 148 11.20 -16.32 9.92
N ALA A 149 10.00 -16.33 10.49
CA ALA A 149 8.81 -16.96 9.93
C ALA A 149 7.73 -15.90 9.65
N PRO A 150 7.24 -15.78 8.41
CA PRO A 150 6.16 -14.84 8.09
C PRO A 150 4.82 -15.39 8.53
N ILE A 151 4.00 -14.53 9.15
CA ILE A 151 2.57 -14.77 9.40
C ILE A 151 1.79 -13.72 8.64
N MET A 152 0.78 -14.15 7.92
CA MET A 152 -0.13 -13.30 7.16
C MET A 152 -1.54 -13.50 7.66
N GLY A 153 -2.31 -12.42 7.66
CA GLY A 153 -3.71 -12.50 8.04
C GLY A 153 -4.46 -11.23 7.73
N GLY A 154 -5.68 -11.19 8.19
CA GLY A 154 -6.57 -10.04 8.06
C GLY A 154 -7.73 -10.14 9.04
N ALA A 155 -8.57 -9.14 9.03
CA ALA A 155 -9.79 -9.12 9.82
C ALA A 155 -11.02 -8.99 8.92
N MET A 156 -12.12 -9.56 9.38
CA MET A 156 -13.45 -9.35 8.79
C MET A 156 -14.23 -8.32 9.61
N PRO A 157 -15.11 -7.54 8.95
CA PRO A 157 -16.01 -6.65 9.71
C PRO A 157 -16.75 -7.38 10.82
N PRO A 158 -16.91 -6.78 12.01
CA PRO A 158 -16.69 -5.36 12.31
C PRO A 158 -15.28 -4.99 12.77
N VAL A 159 -14.32 -5.93 12.81
CA VAL A 159 -12.94 -5.65 13.27
C VAL A 159 -12.18 -4.86 12.21
N SER A 160 -11.63 -3.72 12.60
CA SER A 160 -10.80 -2.90 11.72
C SER A 160 -9.36 -3.43 11.62
N SER A 161 -8.61 -3.01 10.58
CA SER A 161 -7.19 -3.37 10.43
C SER A 161 -6.34 -2.95 11.63
N GLY A 162 -6.61 -1.78 12.22
CA GLY A 162 -5.92 -1.31 13.42
C GLY A 162 -6.20 -2.17 14.65
N GLN A 163 -7.45 -2.61 14.83
CA GLN A 163 -7.81 -3.54 15.90
C GLN A 163 -7.17 -4.92 15.69
N ALA A 164 -7.10 -5.40 14.44
CA ALA A 164 -6.42 -6.65 14.12
C ALA A 164 -4.92 -6.60 14.45
N ILE A 165 -4.26 -5.49 14.17
CA ILE A 165 -2.86 -5.25 14.54
C ILE A 165 -2.70 -5.34 16.06
N GLN A 166 -3.51 -4.62 16.85
CA GLN A 166 -3.45 -4.65 18.31
C GLN A 166 -3.72 -6.04 18.90
N LEU A 167 -4.69 -6.77 18.35
CA LEU A 167 -4.97 -8.15 18.75
C LEU A 167 -3.77 -9.07 18.48
N MET A 168 -3.15 -8.95 17.30
CA MET A 168 -1.97 -9.73 16.97
C MET A 168 -0.76 -9.40 17.83
N GLU A 169 -0.55 -8.13 18.18
CA GLU A 169 0.51 -7.70 19.11
C GLU A 169 0.31 -8.29 20.49
N HIS A 170 -0.94 -8.27 20.98
CA HIS A 170 -1.27 -8.86 22.28
C HIS A 170 -1.04 -10.38 22.29
N GLU A 171 -1.52 -11.09 21.26
CA GLU A 171 -1.32 -12.53 21.14
C GLU A 171 0.16 -12.90 20.97
N ALA A 172 0.91 -12.16 20.14
CA ALA A 172 2.34 -12.37 19.96
C ALA A 172 3.11 -12.17 21.28
N SER A 173 2.79 -11.12 22.02
CA SER A 173 3.43 -10.83 23.32
C SER A 173 3.14 -11.89 24.39
N SER A 174 2.01 -12.59 24.30
CA SER A 174 1.63 -13.64 25.25
C SER A 174 2.08 -15.04 24.85
N THR A 175 2.22 -15.30 23.54
CA THR A 175 2.49 -16.66 23.02
C THR A 175 3.98 -16.87 22.70
N LEU A 176 4.67 -15.82 22.24
CA LEU A 176 6.07 -15.94 21.84
C LEU A 176 7.02 -16.07 23.06
N PRO A 177 8.03 -16.94 22.98
CA PRO A 177 9.11 -16.99 23.96
C PRO A 177 9.84 -15.64 24.07
N SER A 178 10.38 -15.32 25.23
CA SER A 178 11.12 -14.06 25.49
C SER A 178 12.35 -13.83 24.60
N SER A 179 12.90 -14.92 24.04
CA SER A 179 14.02 -14.89 23.09
C SER A 179 13.60 -14.68 21.64
N MET A 180 12.29 -14.65 21.36
CA MET A 180 11.72 -14.32 20.06
C MET A 180 11.08 -12.94 20.09
N SER A 181 11.04 -12.29 18.96
CA SER A 181 10.38 -11.01 18.78
C SER A 181 9.55 -11.03 17.50
N PHE A 182 8.78 -10.00 17.30
CA PHE A 182 8.05 -9.82 16.04
C PHE A 182 8.26 -8.41 15.50
N GLU A 183 8.17 -8.29 14.20
CA GLU A 183 8.22 -7.02 13.48
C GLU A 183 7.14 -6.96 12.41
N TRP A 184 6.55 -5.79 12.27
CA TRP A 184 5.62 -5.52 11.19
C TRP A 184 6.35 -5.21 9.89
N THR A 185 5.81 -5.65 8.76
CA THR A 185 6.46 -5.44 7.46
C THR A 185 5.44 -4.99 6.40
N GLU A 186 5.94 -4.55 5.25
CA GLU A 186 5.16 -4.12 4.09
C GLU A 186 4.15 -3.01 4.42
N LEU A 187 2.90 -3.15 3.96
CA LEU A 187 1.85 -2.15 4.16
C LEU A 187 1.49 -1.93 5.62
N THR A 188 1.55 -2.98 6.45
CA THR A 188 1.25 -2.87 7.88
C THR A 188 2.26 -1.97 8.59
N TYR A 189 3.55 -2.15 8.30
CA TYR A 189 4.60 -1.25 8.81
C TYR A 189 4.36 0.20 8.38
N MET A 190 4.01 0.41 7.10
CA MET A 190 3.70 1.74 6.60
C MET A 190 2.47 2.35 7.27
N GLN A 191 1.43 1.55 7.51
CA GLN A 191 0.21 1.97 8.20
C GLN A 191 0.50 2.42 9.64
N ILE A 192 1.31 1.65 10.37
CA ILE A 192 1.71 1.97 11.75
C ILE A 192 2.57 3.25 11.76
N LYS A 193 3.55 3.32 10.87
CA LYS A 193 4.46 4.47 10.76
C LYS A 193 3.74 5.74 10.28
N ALA A 194 2.79 5.61 9.36
CA ALA A 194 1.98 6.73 8.90
C ALA A 194 1.02 7.24 9.98
N GLY A 195 0.49 6.37 10.83
CA GLY A 195 -0.32 6.64 12.03
C GLY A 195 -0.99 8.01 12.09
N SER A 196 -0.62 8.83 13.06
CA SER A 196 -1.08 10.20 13.24
C SER A 196 -0.55 11.19 12.19
N THR A 197 0.50 10.84 11.45
CA THR A 197 1.12 11.72 10.44
C THR A 197 0.17 12.01 9.28
N ALA A 198 -0.67 11.05 8.90
CA ALA A 198 -1.63 11.24 7.82
C ALA A 198 -2.67 12.34 8.14
N MET A 199 -3.13 12.41 9.38
CA MET A 199 -4.04 13.48 9.85
C MET A 199 -3.36 14.86 9.78
N PHE A 200 -2.10 14.93 10.19
CA PHE A 200 -1.31 16.17 10.10
C PHE A 200 -1.07 16.60 8.64
N VAL A 201 -0.68 15.67 7.77
CA VAL A 201 -0.48 15.93 6.34
C VAL A 201 -1.76 16.40 5.67
N PHE A 202 -2.90 15.78 6.02
CA PHE A 202 -4.21 16.22 5.51
C PHE A 202 -4.53 17.65 5.94
N GLY A 203 -4.37 17.98 7.23
CA GLY A 203 -4.56 19.34 7.74
C GLY A 203 -3.62 20.35 7.07
N ALA A 204 -2.35 20.01 6.94
CA ALA A 204 -1.36 20.83 6.24
C ALA A 204 -1.71 21.04 4.76
N ALA A 205 -2.21 20.01 4.07
CA ALA A 205 -2.67 20.13 2.68
C ALA A 205 -3.83 21.12 2.53
N VAL A 206 -4.82 21.07 3.42
CA VAL A 206 -5.94 22.03 3.43
C VAL A 206 -5.45 23.46 3.68
N VAL A 207 -4.56 23.65 4.65
CA VAL A 207 -3.95 24.97 4.94
C VAL A 207 -3.14 25.46 3.74
N PHE A 208 -2.35 24.61 3.11
CA PHE A 208 -1.56 24.97 1.94
C PHE A 208 -2.45 25.39 0.77
N VAL A 209 -3.51 24.63 0.47
CA VAL A 209 -4.50 25.00 -0.56
C VAL A 209 -5.16 26.34 -0.22
N PHE A 210 -5.51 26.57 1.06
CA PHE A 210 -6.04 27.86 1.51
C PHE A 210 -5.07 29.01 1.21
N LEU A 211 -3.79 28.86 1.56
CA LEU A 211 -2.80 29.91 1.36
C LEU A 211 -2.54 30.18 -0.14
N VAL A 212 -2.50 29.16 -0.96
CA VAL A 212 -2.38 29.31 -2.43
C VAL A 212 -3.57 30.07 -2.99
N LEU A 213 -4.79 29.73 -2.57
CA LEU A 213 -5.99 30.43 -3.01
C LEU A 213 -6.03 31.87 -2.47
N ALA A 214 -5.60 32.09 -1.24
CA ALA A 214 -5.52 33.45 -0.66
C ALA A 214 -4.55 34.34 -1.44
N ALA A 215 -3.40 33.79 -1.85
CA ALA A 215 -2.46 34.49 -2.71
C ALA A 215 -3.02 34.76 -4.12
N GLN A 216 -3.76 33.81 -4.70
CA GLN A 216 -4.36 33.97 -6.03
C GLN A 216 -5.50 34.98 -6.06
N TYR A 217 -6.35 34.97 -5.04
CA TYR A 217 -7.50 35.88 -4.97
C TYR A 217 -7.20 37.23 -4.32
N GLU A 218 -6.00 37.41 -3.77
CA GLU A 218 -5.63 38.60 -2.98
C GLU A 218 -6.64 38.92 -1.88
N SER A 219 -7.23 37.87 -1.31
CA SER A 219 -8.32 37.94 -0.32
C SER A 219 -8.26 36.77 0.64
N TRP A 220 -8.56 37.03 1.93
CA TRP A 220 -8.66 35.97 2.94
C TRP A 220 -10.07 35.35 3.03
N THR A 221 -11.07 36.03 2.53
CA THR A 221 -12.48 35.62 2.65
C THR A 221 -12.91 34.67 1.53
N LEU A 222 -12.49 34.93 0.29
CA LEU A 222 -12.87 34.10 -0.86
C LEU A 222 -12.40 32.65 -0.77
N PRO A 223 -11.16 32.34 -0.35
CA PRO A 223 -10.72 30.97 -0.14
C PRO A 223 -11.56 30.17 0.86
N LEU A 224 -12.16 30.83 1.84
CA LEU A 224 -13.08 30.17 2.79
C LEU A 224 -14.31 29.59 2.09
N ALA A 225 -14.86 30.29 1.09
CA ALA A 225 -16.00 29.78 0.31
C ALA A 225 -15.64 28.49 -0.48
N VAL A 226 -14.38 28.39 -0.94
CA VAL A 226 -13.88 27.18 -1.63
C VAL A 226 -13.71 26.02 -0.64
N ILE A 227 -13.07 26.28 0.50
CA ILE A 227 -12.69 25.23 1.47
C ILE A 227 -13.89 24.67 2.21
N LEU A 228 -14.94 25.47 2.45
CA LEU A 228 -16.16 25.00 3.12
C LEU A 228 -16.87 23.84 2.38
N VAL A 229 -16.55 23.59 1.12
CA VAL A 229 -17.05 22.44 0.36
C VAL A 229 -16.33 21.13 0.75
N VAL A 230 -15.07 21.22 1.22
CA VAL A 230 -14.22 20.05 1.52
C VAL A 230 -14.86 19.12 2.56
N PRO A 231 -15.41 19.57 3.70
CA PRO A 231 -16.06 18.69 4.67
C PRO A 231 -17.21 17.88 4.08
N MET A 232 -17.98 18.44 3.15
CA MET A 232 -19.09 17.76 2.50
C MET A 232 -18.62 16.64 1.57
N CYS A 233 -17.52 16.86 0.86
CA CYS A 233 -16.94 15.81 0.00
C CYS A 233 -16.35 14.67 0.84
N LEU A 234 -15.72 14.97 1.98
CA LEU A 234 -15.20 13.95 2.90
C LEU A 234 -16.33 13.13 3.52
N LEU A 235 -17.42 13.77 3.92
CA LEU A 235 -18.60 13.09 4.44
C LEU A 235 -19.15 12.10 3.40
N SER A 236 -19.23 12.50 2.13
CA SER A 236 -19.69 11.63 1.06
C SER A 236 -18.72 10.48 0.79
N ALA A 237 -17.42 10.73 0.86
CA ALA A 237 -16.40 9.70 0.71
C ALA A 237 -16.47 8.67 1.84
N LEU A 238 -16.58 9.14 3.08
CA LEU A 238 -16.77 8.28 4.27
C LEU A 238 -18.06 7.45 4.16
N PHE A 239 -19.14 8.07 3.69
CA PHE A 239 -20.41 7.37 3.49
C PHE A 239 -20.27 6.23 2.46
N GLY A 240 -19.58 6.47 1.35
CA GLY A 240 -19.32 5.44 0.34
C GLY A 240 -18.44 4.29 0.86
N VAL A 241 -17.37 4.61 1.60
CA VAL A 241 -16.50 3.63 2.25
C VAL A 241 -17.28 2.80 3.27
N PHE A 242 -18.12 3.45 4.09
CA PHE A 242 -18.99 2.80 5.07
C PHE A 242 -20.02 1.88 4.41
N LEU A 243 -20.68 2.32 3.34
CA LEU A 243 -21.69 1.53 2.60
C LEU A 243 -21.10 0.24 2.05
N ARG A 244 -19.86 0.28 1.58
CA ARG A 244 -19.12 -0.90 1.09
C ARG A 244 -18.41 -1.68 2.20
N ARG A 245 -18.52 -1.26 3.45
CA ARG A 245 -17.87 -1.87 4.62
C ARG A 245 -16.35 -2.02 4.45
N LEU A 246 -15.72 -1.05 3.78
CA LEU A 246 -14.27 -1.04 3.62
C LEU A 246 -13.61 -0.39 4.86
N PRO A 247 -12.42 -0.85 5.28
CA PRO A 247 -11.65 -0.20 6.32
C PRO A 247 -11.09 1.15 5.84
N ILE A 248 -10.88 2.08 6.76
CA ILE A 248 -10.18 3.33 6.47
C ILE A 248 -8.68 3.04 6.49
N ASP A 249 -8.18 2.50 5.40
CA ASP A 249 -6.78 2.19 5.18
C ASP A 249 -6.00 3.41 4.62
N ILE A 250 -4.71 3.21 4.36
CA ILE A 250 -3.83 4.25 3.82
C ILE A 250 -4.30 4.74 2.43
N PHE A 251 -4.95 3.87 1.64
CA PHE A 251 -5.43 4.22 0.30
C PHE A 251 -6.68 5.10 0.35
N VAL A 252 -7.58 4.84 1.31
CA VAL A 252 -8.73 5.74 1.58
C VAL A 252 -8.23 7.11 2.03
N GLN A 253 -7.21 7.18 2.90
CA GLN A 253 -6.62 8.44 3.35
C GLN A 253 -5.97 9.24 2.19
N ILE A 254 -5.26 8.56 1.28
CA ILE A 254 -4.76 9.17 0.04
C ILE A 254 -5.92 9.70 -0.80
N GLY A 255 -7.01 8.94 -0.91
CA GLY A 255 -8.23 9.35 -1.58
C GLY A 255 -8.80 10.67 -1.04
N PHE A 256 -8.78 10.88 0.28
CA PHE A 256 -9.22 12.14 0.90
C PHE A 256 -8.36 13.33 0.47
N VAL A 257 -7.05 13.18 0.42
CA VAL A 257 -6.15 14.26 -0.03
C VAL A 257 -6.42 14.62 -1.49
N VAL A 258 -6.60 13.62 -2.35
CA VAL A 258 -6.96 13.83 -3.77
C VAL A 258 -8.28 14.56 -3.90
N LEU A 259 -9.28 14.19 -3.09
CA LEU A 259 -10.60 14.81 -3.10
C LEU A 259 -10.58 16.30 -2.74
N VAL A 260 -9.69 16.73 -1.84
CA VAL A 260 -9.53 18.17 -1.51
C VAL A 260 -9.23 18.97 -2.78
N GLY A 261 -8.25 18.53 -3.57
CA GLY A 261 -7.90 19.22 -4.82
C GLY A 261 -9.03 19.22 -5.85
N LEU A 262 -9.75 18.11 -5.98
CA LEU A 262 -10.86 17.98 -6.91
C LEU A 262 -12.08 18.80 -6.49
N ALA A 263 -12.37 18.87 -5.19
CA ALA A 263 -13.45 19.69 -4.64
C ALA A 263 -13.17 21.18 -4.86
N CYS A 264 -11.96 21.62 -4.55
CA CYS A 264 -11.55 23.01 -4.77
C CYS A 264 -11.66 23.42 -6.23
N LYS A 265 -11.28 22.54 -7.18
CA LYS A 265 -11.39 22.84 -8.62
C LYS A 265 -12.81 23.24 -9.03
N ASN A 266 -13.83 22.49 -8.62
CA ASN A 266 -15.21 22.80 -8.98
C ASN A 266 -15.71 24.11 -8.35
N ALA A 267 -15.34 24.34 -7.08
CA ALA A 267 -15.69 25.57 -6.38
C ALA A 267 -15.02 26.82 -6.99
N ILE A 268 -13.72 26.71 -7.36
CA ILE A 268 -12.98 27.79 -8.02
C ILE A 268 -13.66 28.24 -9.30
N LEU A 269 -14.14 27.31 -10.14
CA LEU A 269 -14.79 27.64 -11.41
C LEU A 269 -16.05 28.49 -11.24
N ILE A 270 -16.81 28.31 -10.17
CA ILE A 270 -18.00 29.09 -9.86
C ILE A 270 -17.61 30.46 -9.27
N ILE A 271 -16.74 30.43 -8.27
CA ILE A 271 -16.38 31.63 -7.50
C ILE A 271 -15.63 32.65 -8.36
N GLU A 272 -14.70 32.21 -9.19
CA GLU A 272 -13.94 33.08 -10.08
C GLU A 272 -14.85 33.82 -11.06
N PHE A 273 -15.80 33.10 -11.66
CA PHE A 273 -16.71 33.70 -12.60
C PHE A 273 -17.74 34.62 -11.92
N ALA A 274 -18.21 34.25 -10.72
CA ALA A 274 -19.10 35.11 -9.92
C ALA A 274 -18.38 36.40 -9.48
N LYS A 275 -17.11 36.29 -9.05
CA LYS A 275 -16.26 37.42 -8.70
C LYS A 275 -16.09 38.39 -9.87
N GLN A 276 -15.70 37.91 -11.05
CA GLN A 276 -15.53 38.74 -12.26
C GLN A 276 -16.80 39.52 -12.63
N ARG A 277 -17.96 38.89 -12.55
CA ARG A 277 -19.23 39.55 -12.83
C ARG A 277 -19.59 40.59 -11.77
N HIS A 278 -19.36 40.27 -10.51
CA HIS A 278 -19.61 41.22 -9.43
C HIS A 278 -18.69 42.45 -9.53
N GLU A 279 -17.44 42.26 -9.87
CA GLU A 279 -16.49 43.36 -10.11
C GLU A 279 -16.84 44.20 -11.37
N SER A 280 -17.54 43.63 -12.34
CA SER A 280 -18.08 44.37 -13.47
C SER A 280 -19.36 45.17 -13.16
N GLY A 281 -19.84 45.13 -11.91
CA GLY A 281 -20.95 45.97 -11.41
C GLY A 281 -22.28 45.26 -11.30
N GLU A 282 -22.37 43.93 -11.50
CA GLU A 282 -23.59 43.15 -11.27
C GLU A 282 -23.83 42.96 -9.76
N ASP A 283 -25.13 42.89 -9.39
CA ASP A 283 -25.49 42.53 -8.02
C ASP A 283 -25.01 41.14 -7.67
N ILE A 284 -24.58 40.94 -6.38
CA ILE A 284 -23.98 39.67 -5.91
C ILE A 284 -24.88 38.46 -6.20
N PHE A 285 -26.21 38.58 -5.98
CA PHE A 285 -27.15 37.50 -6.23
C PHE A 285 -27.23 37.16 -7.73
N SER A 286 -27.36 38.20 -8.58
CA SER A 286 -27.41 38.04 -10.03
C SER A 286 -26.11 37.43 -10.58
N ALA A 287 -24.97 37.98 -10.18
CA ALA A 287 -23.65 37.51 -10.58
C ALA A 287 -23.43 36.04 -10.20
N THR A 288 -23.83 35.63 -8.97
CA THR A 288 -23.71 34.28 -8.48
C THR A 288 -24.62 33.31 -9.25
N THR A 289 -25.86 33.68 -9.49
CA THR A 289 -26.84 32.84 -10.18
C THR A 289 -26.44 32.62 -11.65
N GLU A 290 -25.99 33.66 -12.32
CA GLU A 290 -25.55 33.55 -13.73
C GLU A 290 -24.23 32.79 -13.86
N ALA A 291 -23.32 32.95 -12.88
CA ALA A 291 -22.09 32.13 -12.81
C ALA A 291 -22.42 30.64 -12.71
N CYS A 292 -23.37 30.28 -11.86
CA CYS A 292 -23.84 28.89 -11.75
C CYS A 292 -24.44 28.38 -13.06
N ARG A 293 -25.29 29.17 -13.68
CA ARG A 293 -25.95 28.79 -14.93
C ARG A 293 -24.96 28.52 -16.05
N LEU A 294 -23.98 29.39 -16.23
CA LEU A 294 -22.96 29.26 -17.27
C LEU A 294 -21.92 28.18 -17.01
N ARG A 295 -21.56 27.96 -15.74
CA ARG A 295 -20.54 26.99 -15.36
C ARG A 295 -21.07 25.60 -15.02
N LEU A 296 -22.40 25.42 -14.90
CA LEU A 296 -23.00 24.13 -14.57
C LEU A 296 -22.60 23.05 -15.57
N ARG A 297 -22.72 23.31 -16.86
CA ARG A 297 -22.40 22.34 -17.90
C ARG A 297 -20.93 21.91 -17.90
N PRO A 298 -19.91 22.79 -17.88
CA PRO A 298 -18.51 22.42 -17.76
C PRO A 298 -18.20 21.62 -16.48
N ILE A 299 -18.78 21.99 -15.35
CA ILE A 299 -18.58 21.29 -14.08
C ILE A 299 -19.14 19.87 -14.13
N LEU A 300 -20.38 19.71 -14.61
CA LEU A 300 -20.98 18.39 -14.75
C LEU A 300 -20.20 17.50 -15.74
N MET A 301 -19.75 18.05 -16.87
CA MET A 301 -18.93 17.30 -17.83
C MET A 301 -17.65 16.76 -17.20
N THR A 302 -16.90 17.62 -16.48
CA THR A 302 -15.65 17.20 -15.84
C THR A 302 -15.89 16.24 -14.68
N SER A 303 -16.95 16.44 -13.91
CA SER A 303 -17.32 15.54 -12.80
C SER A 303 -17.72 14.15 -13.32
N PHE A 304 -18.58 14.07 -14.33
CA PHE A 304 -18.97 12.78 -14.92
C PHE A 304 -17.79 12.07 -15.58
N ALA A 305 -16.94 12.80 -16.31
CA ALA A 305 -15.73 12.21 -16.90
C ALA A 305 -14.83 11.60 -15.82
N PHE A 306 -14.67 12.28 -14.68
CA PHE A 306 -13.85 11.77 -13.59
C PHE A 306 -14.51 10.60 -12.86
N ILE A 307 -15.80 10.70 -12.53
CA ILE A 307 -16.57 9.63 -11.88
C ILE A 307 -16.53 8.34 -12.73
N LEU A 308 -16.77 8.46 -14.04
CA LEU A 308 -16.70 7.31 -14.95
C LEU A 308 -15.27 6.79 -15.13
N GLY A 309 -14.27 7.68 -15.11
CA GLY A 309 -12.85 7.32 -15.17
C GLY A 309 -12.37 6.51 -13.95
N VAL A 310 -12.96 6.74 -12.78
CA VAL A 310 -12.63 5.99 -11.55
C VAL A 310 -13.45 4.71 -11.42
N LEU A 311 -14.55 4.55 -12.13
CA LEU A 311 -15.43 3.37 -12.09
C LEU A 311 -14.68 2.03 -12.25
N PRO A 312 -13.69 1.89 -13.16
CA PRO A 312 -12.90 0.65 -13.28
C PRO A 312 -12.12 0.29 -12.00
N MET A 313 -11.74 1.28 -11.18
CA MET A 313 -11.08 1.00 -9.90
C MET A 313 -12.07 0.45 -8.87
N VAL A 314 -13.31 0.95 -8.88
CA VAL A 314 -14.39 0.48 -7.99
C VAL A 314 -14.82 -0.95 -8.31
N THR A 315 -14.78 -1.34 -9.58
CA THR A 315 -15.19 -2.66 -10.09
C THR A 315 -14.02 -3.59 -10.36
N ALA A 316 -12.81 -3.22 -9.97
CA ALA A 316 -11.60 -3.98 -10.24
C ALA A 316 -11.67 -5.42 -9.70
N THR A 317 -11.07 -6.36 -10.43
CA THR A 317 -10.94 -7.77 -10.04
C THR A 317 -9.50 -8.25 -10.16
N GLY A 318 -9.18 -9.37 -9.55
CA GLY A 318 -7.84 -9.96 -9.60
C GLY A 318 -6.87 -9.40 -8.56
N ALA A 319 -5.58 -9.63 -8.75
CA ALA A 319 -4.54 -9.23 -7.81
C ALA A 319 -4.51 -7.70 -7.61
N GLY A 320 -4.46 -7.25 -6.36
CA GLY A 320 -4.48 -5.84 -5.98
C GLY A 320 -5.83 -5.13 -6.17
N ALA A 321 -6.93 -5.86 -6.39
CA ALA A 321 -8.27 -5.28 -6.50
C ALA A 321 -8.68 -4.53 -5.24
N GLU A 322 -8.33 -5.03 -4.06
CA GLU A 322 -8.68 -4.43 -2.77
C GLU A 322 -8.12 -3.01 -2.61
N MET A 323 -6.86 -2.76 -3.01
CA MET A 323 -6.26 -1.42 -2.98
C MET A 323 -7.00 -0.46 -3.91
N ARG A 324 -7.38 -0.95 -5.10
CA ARG A 324 -8.15 -0.18 -6.07
C ARG A 324 -9.55 0.11 -5.57
N TRP A 325 -10.18 -0.84 -4.87
CA TRP A 325 -11.50 -0.62 -4.25
C TRP A 325 -11.45 0.44 -3.16
N SER A 326 -10.46 0.39 -2.26
CA SER A 326 -10.31 1.36 -1.17
C SER A 326 -10.17 2.78 -1.73
N LEU A 327 -9.17 3.01 -2.58
CA LEU A 327 -8.93 4.31 -3.20
C LEU A 327 -10.10 4.72 -4.12
N GLY A 328 -10.53 3.80 -5.01
CA GLY A 328 -11.57 4.05 -6.00
C GLY A 328 -12.92 4.38 -5.35
N THR A 329 -13.32 3.67 -4.29
CA THR A 329 -14.59 3.94 -3.61
C THR A 329 -14.58 5.30 -2.91
N ALA A 330 -13.51 5.64 -2.19
CA ALA A 330 -13.38 6.93 -1.53
C ALA A 330 -13.48 8.08 -2.54
N VAL A 331 -12.74 8.00 -3.63
CA VAL A 331 -12.72 9.04 -4.66
C VAL A 331 -14.04 9.09 -5.45
N PHE A 332 -14.62 7.95 -5.82
CA PHE A 332 -15.89 7.86 -6.55
C PHE A 332 -17.05 8.50 -5.75
N SER A 333 -17.25 8.05 -4.51
CA SER A 333 -18.32 8.57 -3.66
C SER A 333 -18.07 10.02 -3.26
N GLY A 334 -16.82 10.39 -3.00
CA GLY A 334 -16.45 11.78 -2.73
C GLY A 334 -16.73 12.70 -3.92
N MET A 335 -16.44 12.27 -5.15
CA MET A 335 -16.74 13.05 -6.37
C MET A 335 -18.23 13.21 -6.62
N ILE A 336 -19.04 12.20 -6.33
CA ILE A 336 -20.49 12.35 -6.37
C ILE A 336 -20.93 13.44 -5.37
N GLY A 337 -20.41 13.39 -4.14
CA GLY A 337 -20.69 14.40 -3.13
C GLY A 337 -20.22 15.79 -3.52
N VAL A 338 -18.99 15.92 -4.03
CA VAL A 338 -18.47 17.19 -4.57
C VAL A 338 -19.37 17.76 -5.66
N THR A 339 -19.88 16.91 -6.56
CA THR A 339 -20.72 17.35 -7.65
C THR A 339 -22.06 17.86 -7.12
N ILE A 340 -22.71 17.11 -6.24
CA ILE A 340 -24.00 17.50 -5.65
C ILE A 340 -23.82 18.71 -4.74
N PHE A 341 -23.04 18.59 -3.68
CA PHE A 341 -22.89 19.65 -2.70
C PHE A 341 -22.12 20.86 -3.24
N GLY A 342 -21.12 20.65 -4.11
CA GLY A 342 -20.35 21.72 -4.72
C GLY A 342 -21.19 22.63 -5.59
N VAL A 343 -22.07 22.06 -6.42
CA VAL A 343 -22.96 22.86 -7.28
C VAL A 343 -23.96 23.68 -6.46
N PHE A 344 -24.52 23.11 -5.38
CA PHE A 344 -25.53 23.79 -4.58
C PHE A 344 -24.98 24.68 -3.46
N LEU A 345 -23.93 24.26 -2.77
CA LEU A 345 -23.42 24.97 -1.59
C LEU A 345 -22.38 26.04 -1.93
N THR A 346 -21.57 25.84 -2.97
CA THR A 346 -20.54 26.84 -3.34
C THR A 346 -21.14 28.22 -3.62
N PRO A 347 -22.25 28.35 -4.39
CA PRO A 347 -22.89 29.64 -4.59
C PRO A 347 -23.39 30.29 -3.29
N VAL A 348 -23.96 29.47 -2.41
CA VAL A 348 -24.46 29.94 -1.12
C VAL A 348 -23.32 30.45 -0.25
N PHE A 349 -22.22 29.72 -0.17
CA PHE A 349 -21.02 30.13 0.60
C PHE A 349 -20.43 31.42 0.03
N PHE A 350 -20.31 31.53 -1.30
CA PHE A 350 -19.83 32.74 -1.94
C PHE A 350 -20.73 33.95 -1.63
N TYR A 351 -22.05 33.81 -1.82
CA TYR A 351 -23.02 34.86 -1.54
C TYR A 351 -22.96 35.34 -0.08
N VAL A 352 -22.93 34.40 0.85
CA VAL A 352 -22.91 34.72 2.29
C VAL A 352 -21.61 35.43 2.67
N ILE A 353 -20.48 34.90 2.23
CA ILE A 353 -19.17 35.44 2.60
C ILE A 353 -18.95 36.81 1.98
N GLU A 354 -19.33 37.02 0.71
CA GLU A 354 -19.14 38.32 0.06
C GLU A 354 -20.07 39.39 0.65
N ARG A 355 -21.31 39.00 0.98
CA ARG A 355 -22.23 39.90 1.67
C ARG A 355 -21.73 40.34 3.05
N PHE A 356 -21.12 39.43 3.82
CA PHE A 356 -20.48 39.79 5.10
C PHE A 356 -19.23 40.67 4.86
N GLY A 357 -18.44 40.42 3.83
CA GLY A 357 -17.30 41.23 3.45
C GLY A 357 -17.68 42.66 3.07
N GLU A 358 -18.77 42.86 2.30
CA GLU A 358 -19.29 44.19 1.98
C GLU A 358 -19.84 44.92 3.19
N ALA A 359 -20.56 44.24 4.08
CA ALA A 359 -21.08 44.83 5.31
C ALA A 359 -19.93 45.35 6.19
N SER A 360 -18.85 44.60 6.34
CA SER A 360 -17.65 45.00 7.08
C SER A 360 -16.92 46.18 6.42
N LYS A 361 -16.81 46.23 5.10
CA LYS A 361 -16.22 47.36 4.35
C LYS A 361 -17.06 48.64 4.47
N ARG A 362 -18.40 48.53 4.48
CA ARG A 362 -19.32 49.67 4.69
C ARG A 362 -19.17 50.23 6.11
N GLN A 363 -19.06 49.38 7.10
CA GLN A 363 -18.88 49.81 8.51
C GLN A 363 -17.54 50.50 8.71
N SER A 364 -16.45 50.00 8.14
CA SER A 364 -15.11 50.60 8.19
C SER A 364 -15.08 51.99 7.51
N ARG A 365 -15.72 52.14 6.34
CA ARG A 365 -15.83 53.41 5.63
C ARG A 365 -16.70 54.43 6.42
N GLY A 366 -17.75 53.97 7.15
CA GLY A 366 -18.56 54.80 8.03
C GLY A 366 -17.73 55.34 9.18
N ILE A 367 -16.92 54.54 9.82
CA ILE A 367 -16.03 54.94 10.93
C ILE A 367 -14.97 55.94 10.45
N GLN A 368 -14.37 55.74 9.29
CA GLN A 368 -13.39 56.69 8.72
C GLN A 368 -14.03 58.05 8.36
N ARG A 369 -15.22 58.07 7.80
CA ARG A 369 -15.97 59.32 7.55
C ARG A 369 -16.35 60.05 8.86
N PHE A 370 -16.71 59.33 9.90
CA PHE A 370 -17.01 59.94 11.23
C PHE A 370 -15.73 60.51 11.86
N GLY A 371 -14.61 59.77 11.78
CA GLY A 371 -13.30 60.23 12.26
C GLY A 371 -12.80 61.49 11.55
N SER A 372 -12.95 61.58 10.19
CA SER A 372 -12.56 62.76 9.42
C SER A 372 -13.48 63.95 9.65
N ALA A 373 -14.76 63.73 9.91
CA ALA A 373 -15.72 64.78 10.26
C ALA A 373 -15.47 65.40 11.65
N VAL A 374 -15.04 64.59 12.63
CA VAL A 374 -14.69 65.05 14.00
C VAL A 374 -13.35 65.77 14.03
N MET A 375 -12.36 65.39 13.21
CA MET A 375 -11.08 66.11 13.13
C MET A 375 -11.12 67.36 12.27
N GLY A 376 -12.07 67.50 11.31
CA GLY A 376 -12.27 68.67 10.50
C GLY A 376 -13.07 69.78 11.16
N GLY A 377 -13.80 69.51 12.29
CA GLY A 377 -14.61 70.47 13.03
C GLY A 377 -13.86 71.28 14.14
N SER A 378 -12.56 71.02 14.34
CA SER A 378 -11.77 71.69 15.40
C SER A 378 -10.78 72.76 14.88
N ALA A 379 -10.89 73.17 13.60
CA ALA A 379 -10.03 74.18 12.99
C ALA A 379 -10.90 75.28 12.34
N GLY A 380 -11.87 75.83 13.12
CA GLY A 380 -12.66 76.98 12.75
C GLY A 380 -12.77 77.96 13.91
#